data_4924acdb2efdf6da9bf676b99957d561
#
_entry.id   4924acdb2efdf6da9bf676b99957d561
#
_cell.length_a   1.000
_cell.length_b   1.000
_cell.length_c   1.000
_cell.angle_alpha   90.00
_cell.angle_beta   90.00
_cell.angle_gamma   90.00
#
_symmetry.space_group_name_H-M   'P 1'
#
loop_
_entity.id
_entity.type
_entity.pdbx_description
1 polymer ?
#
loop_
_entity_poly.entity_id
_entity_poly.type
_entity_poly.pdbx_seq_one_letter_code
_entity_poly.pdbx_strand_id
1 'polypeptide(L)'
;MRPSTIWYTLKQGIKNIKRNWMFSLASIITMAACIFLFGIFFSIVNNVNNVAHKVEQEVPITVFFDKGTTNKQIKAIGKKIKERPEVEKIEFTSADAAWEEFKETYFQGSEAADGFKDDNPLANQANYSVYMNDITKQSELVSYIEGLKHVRLVNQSEEAAKTLGNVNKLVSYVSIAIIALLLIISIFLISNTVSVGIAVRKEEIGIMKYIGATDAFVRAPFLLEGIVLGVIGAAIPLVGLYFCYNAAVSYILNKFNVLTGVVDFIPVWQIYQTLLPIGLALGIGIGLIGSFFTTRKHLRV
;
A
#
# COMPACT_ATOMS: atom_id res chain seq x y z
N MET A 1 -28.43 -27.35 -3.16
CA MET A 1 -29.61 -26.60 -3.64
C MET A 1 -29.88 -26.95 -5.09
N ARG A 2 -31.13 -27.13 -5.49
CA ARG A 2 -31.47 -27.36 -6.91
C ARG A 2 -31.25 -26.08 -7.72
N PRO A 3 -30.81 -26.13 -8.99
CA PRO A 3 -30.57 -24.95 -9.82
C PRO A 3 -31.78 -23.99 -9.91
N SER A 4 -33.00 -24.55 -9.90
CA SER A 4 -34.26 -23.79 -9.88
C SER A 4 -34.41 -22.90 -8.60
N THR A 5 -33.91 -23.38 -7.48
CA THR A 5 -33.96 -22.65 -6.21
C THR A 5 -32.98 -21.44 -6.23
N ILE A 6 -31.81 -21.62 -6.82
CA ILE A 6 -30.82 -20.52 -6.95
C ILE A 6 -31.37 -19.43 -7.86
N TRP A 7 -31.98 -19.80 -9.00
CA TRP A 7 -32.60 -18.85 -9.91
C TRP A 7 -33.77 -18.08 -9.27
N TYR A 8 -34.61 -18.79 -8.52
CA TYR A 8 -35.70 -18.16 -7.77
C TYR A 8 -35.20 -17.14 -6.74
N THR A 9 -34.19 -17.51 -5.93
CA THR A 9 -33.61 -16.63 -4.89
C THR A 9 -32.94 -15.40 -5.53
N LEU A 10 -32.26 -15.57 -6.65
CA LEU A 10 -31.61 -14.47 -7.38
C LEU A 10 -32.66 -13.49 -7.94
N LYS A 11 -33.72 -14.01 -8.60
CA LYS A 11 -34.82 -13.20 -9.10
C LYS A 11 -35.54 -12.44 -7.98
N GLN A 12 -35.69 -13.06 -6.82
CA GLN A 12 -36.33 -12.47 -5.64
C GLN A 12 -35.44 -11.40 -5.01
N GLY A 13 -34.12 -11.62 -4.92
CA GLY A 13 -33.15 -10.61 -4.45
C GLY A 13 -33.18 -9.35 -5.33
N ILE A 14 -33.12 -9.51 -6.65
CA ILE A 14 -33.17 -8.37 -7.59
C ILE A 14 -34.52 -7.65 -7.50
N LYS A 15 -35.65 -8.38 -7.36
CA LYS A 15 -36.97 -7.78 -7.18
C LYS A 15 -37.03 -6.95 -5.88
N ASN A 16 -36.38 -7.38 -4.81
CA ASN A 16 -36.29 -6.62 -3.55
C ASN A 16 -35.53 -5.31 -3.74
N ILE A 17 -34.37 -5.35 -4.40
CA ILE A 17 -33.57 -4.15 -4.71
C ILE A 17 -34.43 -3.13 -5.45
N LYS A 18 -35.19 -3.58 -6.48
CA LYS A 18 -36.03 -2.68 -7.26
C LYS A 18 -37.22 -2.14 -6.47
N ARG A 19 -37.80 -2.94 -5.57
CA ARG A 19 -38.93 -2.51 -4.71
C ARG A 19 -38.50 -1.51 -3.63
N ASN A 20 -37.30 -1.67 -3.09
CA ASN A 20 -36.70 -0.79 -2.08
C ASN A 20 -35.55 0.05 -2.67
N TRP A 21 -35.71 0.56 -3.89
CA TRP A 21 -34.65 1.18 -4.66
C TRP A 21 -33.92 2.31 -3.93
N MET A 22 -34.65 3.14 -3.15
CA MET A 22 -34.04 4.25 -2.40
C MET A 22 -33.04 3.76 -1.34
N PHE A 23 -33.42 2.76 -0.53
CA PHE A 23 -32.53 2.20 0.51
C PHE A 23 -31.41 1.42 -0.12
N SER A 24 -31.66 0.68 -1.20
CA SER A 24 -30.65 -0.04 -1.97
C SER A 24 -29.64 0.92 -2.60
N LEU A 25 -30.12 2.02 -3.18
CA LEU A 25 -29.25 3.05 -3.76
C LEU A 25 -28.38 3.74 -2.69
N ALA A 26 -28.96 4.09 -1.55
CA ALA A 26 -28.20 4.65 -0.42
C ALA A 26 -27.09 3.69 0.04
N SER A 27 -27.37 2.39 0.15
CA SER A 27 -26.38 1.36 0.50
C SER A 27 -25.30 1.22 -0.56
N ILE A 28 -25.66 1.22 -1.85
CA ILE A 28 -24.69 1.17 -2.97
C ILE A 28 -23.76 2.39 -2.93
N ILE A 29 -24.31 3.61 -2.80
CA ILE A 29 -23.54 4.86 -2.77
C ILE A 29 -22.57 4.86 -1.59
N THR A 30 -23.03 4.47 -0.41
CA THR A 30 -22.17 4.45 0.78
C THR A 30 -21.07 3.39 0.66
N MET A 31 -21.41 2.18 0.17
CA MET A 31 -20.42 1.14 -0.07
C MET A 31 -19.43 1.57 -1.15
N ALA A 32 -19.91 2.21 -2.22
CA ALA A 32 -19.06 2.74 -3.28
C ALA A 32 -18.11 3.81 -2.73
N ALA A 33 -18.58 4.73 -1.89
CA ALA A 33 -17.73 5.72 -1.23
C ALA A 33 -16.67 5.06 -0.33
N CYS A 34 -17.05 4.03 0.43
CA CYS A 34 -16.12 3.28 1.29
C CYS A 34 -15.03 2.59 0.48
N ILE A 35 -15.39 1.88 -0.59
CA ILE A 35 -14.43 1.16 -1.43
C ILE A 35 -13.59 2.14 -2.25
N PHE A 36 -14.14 3.27 -2.65
CA PHE A 36 -13.40 4.34 -3.31
C PHE A 36 -12.31 4.92 -2.41
N LEU A 37 -12.66 5.27 -1.18
CA LEU A 37 -11.71 5.76 -0.19
C LEU A 37 -10.67 4.69 0.18
N PHE A 38 -11.11 3.44 0.35
CA PHE A 38 -10.17 2.31 0.53
C PHE A 38 -9.15 2.24 -0.60
N GLY A 39 -9.61 2.31 -1.86
CA GLY A 39 -8.73 2.24 -3.02
C GLY A 39 -7.77 3.43 -3.13
N ILE A 40 -8.22 4.66 -2.78
CA ILE A 40 -7.34 5.83 -2.69
C ILE A 40 -6.26 5.60 -1.64
N PHE A 41 -6.61 5.24 -0.39
CA PHE A 41 -5.63 4.99 0.66
C PHE A 41 -4.69 3.84 0.33
N PHE A 42 -5.22 2.76 -0.21
CA PHE A 42 -4.41 1.63 -0.69
C PHE A 42 -3.38 2.08 -1.72
N SER A 43 -3.79 2.88 -2.70
CA SER A 43 -2.90 3.40 -3.74
C SER A 43 -1.85 4.36 -3.18
N ILE A 44 -2.23 5.26 -2.25
CA ILE A 44 -1.30 6.17 -1.58
C ILE A 44 -0.25 5.39 -0.78
N VAL A 45 -0.68 4.46 0.07
CA VAL A 45 0.23 3.66 0.91
C VAL A 45 1.23 2.90 0.05
N ASN A 46 0.76 2.23 -1.02
CA ASN A 46 1.66 1.48 -1.90
C ASN A 46 2.66 2.39 -2.63
N ASN A 47 2.24 3.56 -3.12
CA ASN A 47 3.15 4.49 -3.77
C ASN A 47 4.14 5.13 -2.78
N VAL A 48 3.69 5.52 -1.58
CA VAL A 48 4.58 6.03 -0.52
C VAL A 48 5.62 4.98 -0.15
N ASN A 49 5.20 3.71 0.03
CA ASN A 49 6.13 2.61 0.29
C ASN A 49 7.13 2.42 -0.85
N ASN A 50 6.66 2.47 -2.12
CA ASN A 50 7.53 2.33 -3.28
C ASN A 50 8.56 3.45 -3.37
N VAL A 51 8.14 4.70 -3.14
CA VAL A 51 9.05 5.85 -3.09
C VAL A 51 10.02 5.73 -1.92
N ALA A 52 9.52 5.37 -0.73
CA ALA A 52 10.37 5.16 0.45
C ALA A 52 11.45 4.11 0.16
N HIS A 53 11.07 2.94 -0.37
CA HIS A 53 12.03 1.89 -0.72
C HIS A 53 13.06 2.34 -1.77
N LYS A 54 12.67 3.14 -2.76
CA LYS A 54 13.62 3.68 -3.74
C LYS A 54 14.59 4.67 -3.13
N VAL A 55 14.08 5.62 -2.34
CA VAL A 55 14.94 6.56 -1.61
C VAL A 55 15.89 5.83 -0.66
N GLU A 56 15.41 4.78 -0.01
CA GLU A 56 16.21 3.91 0.86
C GLU A 56 17.33 3.20 0.09
N GLN A 57 17.06 2.74 -1.13
CA GLN A 57 18.05 2.10 -2.01
C GLN A 57 19.06 3.11 -2.59
N GLU A 58 18.68 4.37 -2.75
CA GLU A 58 19.54 5.43 -3.29
C GLU A 58 20.42 6.12 -2.23
N VAL A 59 20.12 5.97 -0.92
CA VAL A 59 20.94 6.57 0.16
C VAL A 59 21.87 5.50 0.76
N PRO A 60 23.14 5.44 0.30
CA PRO A 60 24.07 4.43 0.76
C PRO A 60 24.57 4.73 2.18
N ILE A 61 24.95 3.67 2.89
CA ILE A 61 25.82 3.76 4.05
C ILE A 61 27.25 3.98 3.53
N THR A 62 27.86 5.09 3.89
CA THR A 62 29.22 5.40 3.47
C THR A 62 30.22 4.94 4.52
N VAL A 63 31.14 4.04 4.13
CA VAL A 63 32.12 3.43 4.99
C VAL A 63 33.50 3.98 4.67
N PHE A 64 34.07 4.75 5.60
CA PHE A 64 35.42 5.31 5.49
C PHE A 64 36.44 4.44 6.20
N PHE A 65 37.66 4.38 5.65
CA PHE A 65 38.75 3.56 6.17
C PHE A 65 39.76 4.36 7.01
N ASP A 66 40.51 3.66 7.86
CA ASP A 66 41.63 4.23 8.57
C ASP A 66 42.71 4.74 7.60
N LYS A 67 43.44 5.79 8.02
CA LYS A 67 44.58 6.28 7.26
C LYS A 67 45.64 5.20 7.09
N GLY A 68 46.11 5.02 5.86
CA GLY A 68 47.11 4.00 5.53
C GLY A 68 46.58 2.59 5.33
N THR A 69 45.25 2.38 5.29
CA THR A 69 44.66 1.08 4.95
C THR A 69 45.00 0.72 3.50
N THR A 70 45.60 -0.47 3.31
CA THR A 70 46.02 -0.94 1.99
C THR A 70 44.85 -1.39 1.13
N ASN A 71 45.00 -1.33 -0.20
CA ASN A 71 43.98 -1.80 -1.15
C ASN A 71 43.56 -3.26 -0.92
N LYS A 72 44.50 -4.11 -0.42
CA LYS A 72 44.19 -5.51 -0.08
C LYS A 72 43.26 -5.61 1.12
N GLN A 73 43.46 -4.75 2.12
CA GLN A 73 42.58 -4.69 3.31
C GLN A 73 41.21 -4.11 2.95
N ILE A 74 41.15 -3.04 2.14
CA ILE A 74 39.90 -2.46 1.63
C ILE A 74 39.08 -3.52 0.90
N LYS A 75 39.67 -4.28 -0.02
CA LYS A 75 39.01 -5.37 -0.72
C LYS A 75 38.52 -6.48 0.22
N ALA A 76 39.29 -6.81 1.26
CA ALA A 76 38.86 -7.80 2.26
C ALA A 76 37.65 -7.31 3.09
N ILE A 77 37.61 -6.02 3.45
CA ILE A 77 36.45 -5.39 4.11
C ILE A 77 35.24 -5.45 3.17
N GLY A 78 35.40 -5.01 1.92
CA GLY A 78 34.31 -5.04 0.94
C GLY A 78 33.73 -6.45 0.72
N LYS A 79 34.59 -7.48 0.72
CA LYS A 79 34.11 -8.88 0.62
C LYS A 79 33.23 -9.25 1.82
N LYS A 80 33.66 -8.92 3.06
CA LYS A 80 32.88 -9.22 4.27
C LYS A 80 31.55 -8.49 4.31
N ILE A 81 31.50 -7.24 3.84
CA ILE A 81 30.27 -6.45 3.76
C ILE A 81 29.33 -7.07 2.72
N LYS A 82 29.87 -7.45 1.54
CA LYS A 82 29.06 -8.02 0.44
C LYS A 82 28.47 -9.39 0.78
N GLU A 83 29.08 -10.14 1.69
CA GLU A 83 28.58 -11.45 2.15
C GLU A 83 27.36 -11.34 3.08
N ARG A 84 27.01 -10.15 3.53
CA ARG A 84 25.85 -9.94 4.39
C ARG A 84 24.55 -9.98 3.57
N PRO A 85 23.51 -10.70 4.03
CA PRO A 85 22.26 -10.87 3.28
C PRO A 85 21.45 -9.58 3.14
N GLU A 86 21.67 -8.57 4.00
CA GLU A 86 21.02 -7.27 3.97
C GLU A 86 21.62 -6.32 2.92
N VAL A 87 22.79 -6.67 2.35
CA VAL A 87 23.48 -5.84 1.37
C VAL A 87 23.07 -6.22 -0.04
N GLU A 88 22.56 -5.25 -0.77
CA GLU A 88 22.20 -5.39 -2.18
C GLU A 88 23.41 -5.20 -3.08
N LYS A 89 24.15 -4.10 -2.85
CA LYS A 89 25.23 -3.63 -3.72
C LYS A 89 26.26 -2.88 -2.92
N ILE A 90 27.53 -2.97 -3.31
CA ILE A 90 28.59 -2.10 -2.80
C ILE A 90 29.34 -1.45 -3.96
N GLU A 91 29.67 -0.18 -3.83
CA GLU A 91 30.45 0.59 -4.78
C GLU A 91 31.67 1.18 -4.09
N PHE A 92 32.83 1.06 -4.72
CA PHE A 92 34.07 1.61 -4.21
C PHE A 92 34.36 2.94 -4.90
N THR A 93 34.56 3.98 -4.11
CA THR A 93 34.98 5.29 -4.58
C THR A 93 36.41 5.53 -4.07
N SER A 94 37.36 5.70 -5.00
CA SER A 94 38.74 6.05 -4.63
C SER A 94 38.80 7.51 -4.12
N ALA A 95 39.85 7.85 -3.39
CA ALA A 95 40.07 9.22 -2.91
C ALA A 95 40.11 10.25 -4.07
N ASP A 96 40.69 9.86 -5.19
CA ASP A 96 40.79 10.72 -6.37
C ASP A 96 39.42 10.87 -7.06
N ALA A 97 38.67 9.78 -7.19
CA ALA A 97 37.31 9.82 -7.76
C ALA A 97 36.38 10.67 -6.86
N ALA A 98 36.47 10.51 -5.55
CA ALA A 98 35.70 11.34 -4.60
C ALA A 98 36.03 12.83 -4.72
N TRP A 99 37.30 13.15 -4.98
CA TRP A 99 37.71 14.54 -5.20
C TRP A 99 37.20 15.10 -6.52
N GLU A 100 37.24 14.35 -7.61
CA GLU A 100 36.67 14.76 -8.91
C GLU A 100 35.17 15.01 -8.79
N GLU A 101 34.44 14.09 -8.19
CA GLU A 101 32.98 14.21 -7.97
C GLU A 101 32.66 15.44 -7.10
N PHE A 102 33.43 15.69 -6.05
CA PHE A 102 33.28 16.86 -5.20
C PHE A 102 33.51 18.16 -5.98
N LYS A 103 34.54 18.21 -6.83
CA LYS A 103 34.81 19.37 -7.67
C LYS A 103 33.66 19.65 -8.64
N GLU A 104 33.17 18.63 -9.31
CA GLU A 104 32.05 18.79 -10.24
C GLU A 104 30.78 19.28 -9.55
N THR A 105 30.48 18.75 -8.36
CA THR A 105 29.25 19.07 -7.63
C THR A 105 29.28 20.46 -7.01
N TYR A 106 30.38 20.83 -6.35
CA TYR A 106 30.43 22.04 -5.51
C TYR A 106 31.13 23.22 -6.16
N PHE A 107 32.09 22.99 -7.04
CA PHE A 107 32.82 24.08 -7.71
C PHE A 107 32.29 24.37 -9.11
N GLN A 108 31.49 23.48 -9.72
CA GLN A 108 30.84 23.67 -11.05
C GLN A 108 31.79 24.28 -12.10
N GLY A 109 33.08 23.87 -12.11
CA GLY A 109 34.09 24.37 -13.02
C GLY A 109 34.61 25.76 -12.68
N SER A 110 34.37 26.31 -11.48
CA SER A 110 34.94 27.59 -11.06
C SER A 110 36.44 27.48 -10.79
N GLU A 111 37.20 28.58 -11.01
CA GLU A 111 38.64 28.67 -10.72
C GLU A 111 38.98 28.42 -9.23
N ALA A 112 38.00 28.37 -8.34
CA ALA A 112 38.18 28.05 -6.94
C ALA A 112 38.75 26.63 -6.72
N ALA A 113 38.50 25.68 -7.63
CA ALA A 113 39.09 24.34 -7.60
C ALA A 113 40.61 24.35 -7.92
N ASP A 114 41.11 25.39 -8.60
CA ASP A 114 42.52 25.52 -9.01
C ASP A 114 43.46 25.71 -7.82
N GLY A 115 42.97 26.25 -6.71
CA GLY A 115 43.76 26.38 -5.46
C GLY A 115 44.15 25.05 -4.80
N PHE A 116 43.54 23.92 -5.25
CA PHE A 116 43.76 22.57 -4.71
C PHE A 116 44.42 21.61 -5.74
N LYS A 117 45.04 22.16 -6.81
CA LYS A 117 45.60 21.33 -7.91
C LYS A 117 46.70 20.35 -7.44
N ASP A 118 47.48 20.73 -6.45
CA ASP A 118 48.61 19.93 -5.93
C ASP A 118 48.32 19.23 -4.61
N ASP A 119 47.16 19.47 -3.98
CA ASP A 119 46.84 18.91 -2.66
C ASP A 119 45.37 18.43 -2.65
N ASN A 120 45.16 17.11 -2.80
CA ASN A 120 43.83 16.51 -2.70
C ASN A 120 43.36 16.49 -1.23
N PRO A 121 42.42 17.37 -0.82
CA PRO A 121 41.90 17.40 0.56
C PRO A 121 41.20 16.08 0.95
N LEU A 122 40.78 15.31 -0.03
CA LEU A 122 40.10 14.02 0.16
C LEU A 122 41.04 12.80 -0.02
N ALA A 123 42.38 13.00 -0.01
CA ALA A 123 43.38 11.93 -0.23
C ALA A 123 43.21 10.69 0.69
N ASN A 124 42.53 10.83 1.84
CA ASN A 124 42.26 9.73 2.78
C ASN A 124 40.76 9.43 2.90
N GLN A 125 39.95 9.82 1.93
CA GLN A 125 38.48 9.69 1.94
C GLN A 125 37.98 8.61 0.98
N ALA A 126 38.85 7.64 0.59
CA ALA A 126 38.36 6.45 -0.08
C ALA A 126 37.29 5.77 0.76
N ASN A 127 36.22 5.35 0.13
CA ASN A 127 35.05 4.82 0.84
C ASN A 127 34.36 3.69 0.05
N TYR A 128 33.53 2.95 0.77
CA TYR A 128 32.50 2.13 0.17
C TYR A 128 31.13 2.77 0.37
N SER A 129 30.37 2.89 -0.69
CA SER A 129 28.92 3.14 -0.66
C SER A 129 28.19 1.81 -0.63
N VAL A 130 27.55 1.50 0.49
CA VAL A 130 26.84 0.24 0.73
C VAL A 130 25.34 0.48 0.63
N TYR A 131 24.72 -0.16 -0.35
CA TYR A 131 23.27 -0.10 -0.60
C TYR A 131 22.60 -1.33 0.02
N MET A 132 21.45 -1.11 0.65
CA MET A 132 20.73 -2.16 1.38
C MET A 132 19.46 -2.57 0.65
N ASN A 133 19.07 -3.84 0.81
CA ASN A 133 17.77 -4.34 0.37
C ASN A 133 16.67 -4.20 1.45
N ASP A 134 17.05 -3.97 2.72
CA ASP A 134 16.13 -3.82 3.86
C ASP A 134 16.71 -2.83 4.87
N ILE A 135 16.20 -1.59 4.86
CA ILE A 135 16.66 -0.52 5.73
C ILE A 135 16.33 -0.78 7.22
N THR A 136 15.35 -1.62 7.51
CA THR A 136 14.99 -1.93 8.90
C THR A 136 16.14 -2.58 9.67
N LYS A 137 17.09 -3.19 8.93
CA LYS A 137 18.31 -3.82 9.46
C LYS A 137 19.54 -2.92 9.41
N GLN A 138 19.37 -1.62 9.08
CA GLN A 138 20.48 -0.68 8.93
C GLN A 138 21.32 -0.60 10.20
N SER A 139 20.72 -0.44 11.37
CA SER A 139 21.45 -0.34 12.64
C SER A 139 22.28 -1.58 12.95
N GLU A 140 21.79 -2.78 12.57
CA GLU A 140 22.53 -4.03 12.75
C GLU A 140 23.73 -4.10 11.81
N LEU A 141 23.53 -3.76 10.53
CA LEU A 141 24.60 -3.73 9.54
C LEU A 141 25.67 -2.69 9.89
N VAL A 142 25.26 -1.48 10.30
CA VAL A 142 26.20 -0.42 10.74
C VAL A 142 27.04 -0.88 11.91
N SER A 143 26.41 -1.43 12.96
CA SER A 143 27.14 -1.98 14.12
C SER A 143 28.14 -3.07 13.73
N TYR A 144 27.78 -3.92 12.77
CA TYR A 144 28.68 -4.93 12.23
C TYR A 144 29.85 -4.30 11.49
N ILE A 145 29.62 -3.30 10.63
CA ILE A 145 30.65 -2.64 9.83
C ILE A 145 31.62 -1.85 10.76
N GLU A 146 31.09 -1.13 11.75
CA GLU A 146 31.90 -0.40 12.75
C GLU A 146 32.81 -1.34 13.55
N GLY A 147 32.41 -2.58 13.76
CA GLY A 147 33.23 -3.63 14.40
C GLY A 147 34.35 -4.17 13.53
N LEU A 148 34.42 -3.84 12.23
CA LEU A 148 35.48 -4.33 11.34
C LEU A 148 36.77 -3.54 11.56
N LYS A 149 37.91 -4.26 11.56
CA LYS A 149 39.24 -3.62 11.64
C LYS A 149 39.48 -2.74 10.41
N HIS A 150 40.09 -1.57 10.62
CA HIS A 150 40.41 -0.56 9.61
C HIS A 150 39.21 0.21 9.04
N VAL A 151 38.05 0.14 9.69
CA VAL A 151 36.93 1.03 9.45
C VAL A 151 37.04 2.20 10.44
N ARG A 152 37.13 3.43 9.94
CA ARG A 152 37.27 4.64 10.73
C ARG A 152 35.92 5.25 11.11
N LEU A 153 35.01 5.32 10.15
CA LEU A 153 33.74 5.99 10.30
C LEU A 153 32.73 5.34 9.36
N VAL A 154 31.55 5.13 9.90
CA VAL A 154 30.37 4.76 9.10
C VAL A 154 29.40 5.91 9.14
N ASN A 155 29.17 6.54 7.99
CA ASN A 155 28.20 7.62 7.85
C ASN A 155 26.89 7.03 7.33
N GLN A 156 25.81 7.28 8.05
CA GLN A 156 24.48 6.81 7.72
C GLN A 156 23.47 7.96 7.82
N SER A 157 22.48 7.98 6.96
CA SER A 157 21.36 8.93 7.03
C SER A 157 20.28 8.40 7.97
N GLU A 158 20.65 8.19 9.25
CA GLU A 158 19.73 7.62 10.25
C GLU A 158 18.46 8.46 10.44
N GLU A 159 18.57 9.78 10.36
CA GLU A 159 17.42 10.68 10.49
C GLU A 159 16.46 10.58 9.31
N ALA A 160 16.97 10.45 8.08
CA ALA A 160 16.14 10.28 6.89
C ALA A 160 15.39 8.94 6.95
N ALA A 161 16.09 7.85 7.27
CA ALA A 161 15.50 6.53 7.40
C ALA A 161 14.43 6.46 8.51
N LYS A 162 14.72 7.03 9.69
CA LYS A 162 13.75 7.09 10.81
C LYS A 162 12.52 7.93 10.45
N THR A 163 12.73 9.07 9.79
CA THR A 163 11.65 9.97 9.39
C THR A 163 10.73 9.31 8.38
N LEU A 164 11.28 8.70 7.33
CA LEU A 164 10.50 7.95 6.32
C LEU A 164 9.74 6.77 6.95
N GLY A 165 10.40 6.00 7.80
CA GLY A 165 9.76 4.89 8.51
C GLY A 165 8.61 5.34 9.43
N ASN A 166 8.75 6.48 10.10
CA ASN A 166 7.71 7.04 10.97
C ASN A 166 6.53 7.58 10.17
N VAL A 167 6.77 8.27 9.06
CA VAL A 167 5.73 8.76 8.14
C VAL A 167 4.94 7.57 7.58
N ASN A 168 5.62 6.52 7.14
CA ASN A 168 4.98 5.32 6.61
C ASN A 168 4.09 4.63 7.66
N LYS A 169 4.57 4.46 8.90
CA LYS A 169 3.77 3.94 10.01
C LYS A 169 2.55 4.80 10.29
N LEU A 170 2.70 6.13 10.35
CA LEU A 170 1.59 7.05 10.58
C LEU A 170 0.53 6.92 9.49
N VAL A 171 0.92 6.96 8.21
CA VAL A 171 0.01 6.81 7.07
C VAL A 171 -0.71 5.47 7.13
N SER A 172 -0.01 4.39 7.46
CA SER A 172 -0.61 3.05 7.59
C SER A 172 -1.63 2.97 8.73
N TYR A 173 -1.33 3.50 9.92
CA TYR A 173 -2.27 3.49 11.05
C TYR A 173 -3.52 4.33 10.78
N VAL A 174 -3.35 5.53 10.21
CA VAL A 174 -4.47 6.41 9.83
C VAL A 174 -5.34 5.71 8.79
N SER A 175 -4.73 5.09 7.77
CA SER A 175 -5.45 4.35 6.73
C SER A 175 -6.26 3.19 7.31
N ILE A 176 -5.66 2.38 8.18
CA ILE A 176 -6.34 1.24 8.84
C ILE A 176 -7.52 1.75 9.67
N ALA A 177 -7.35 2.83 10.44
CA ALA A 177 -8.42 3.39 11.27
C ALA A 177 -9.59 3.88 10.42
N ILE A 178 -9.33 4.60 9.32
CA ILE A 178 -10.36 5.08 8.40
C ILE A 178 -11.06 3.92 7.73
N ILE A 179 -10.33 2.93 7.22
CA ILE A 179 -10.89 1.74 6.57
C ILE A 179 -11.79 0.98 7.55
N ALA A 180 -11.35 0.76 8.79
CA ALA A 180 -12.15 0.08 9.81
C ALA A 180 -13.45 0.83 10.11
N LEU A 181 -13.40 2.16 10.26
CA LEU A 181 -14.58 2.99 10.46
C LEU A 181 -15.57 2.87 9.29
N LEU A 182 -15.06 2.96 8.06
CA LEU A 182 -15.89 2.87 6.86
C LEU A 182 -16.53 1.48 6.71
N LEU A 183 -15.81 0.40 7.06
CA LEU A 183 -16.36 -0.95 7.08
C LEU A 183 -17.52 -1.08 8.05
N ILE A 184 -17.39 -0.54 9.27
CA ILE A 184 -18.46 -0.55 10.27
C ILE A 184 -19.70 0.18 9.76
N ILE A 185 -19.53 1.38 9.18
CA ILE A 185 -20.63 2.17 8.60
C ILE A 185 -21.32 1.40 7.48
N SER A 186 -20.56 0.78 6.58
CA SER A 186 -21.11 -0.01 5.46
C SER A 186 -21.92 -1.21 5.92
N ILE A 187 -21.42 -1.97 6.90
CA ILE A 187 -22.15 -3.10 7.50
C ILE A 187 -23.46 -2.61 8.14
N PHE A 188 -23.41 -1.51 8.87
CA PHE A 188 -24.59 -0.92 9.50
C PHE A 188 -25.67 -0.53 8.47
N LEU A 189 -25.28 0.11 7.38
CA LEU A 189 -26.21 0.54 6.33
C LEU A 189 -26.82 -0.64 5.57
N ILE A 190 -26.04 -1.66 5.25
CA ILE A 190 -26.57 -2.88 4.65
C ILE A 190 -27.54 -3.56 5.62
N SER A 191 -27.18 -3.63 6.91
CA SER A 191 -28.07 -4.17 7.94
C SER A 191 -29.42 -3.44 7.96
N ASN A 192 -29.42 -2.12 7.87
CA ASN A 192 -30.65 -1.31 7.80
C ASN A 192 -31.45 -1.63 6.53
N THR A 193 -30.81 -1.70 5.36
CA THR A 193 -31.48 -2.00 4.08
C THR A 193 -32.18 -3.36 4.13
N VAL A 194 -31.44 -4.38 4.63
CA VAL A 194 -31.98 -5.74 4.76
C VAL A 194 -33.09 -5.80 5.79
N SER A 195 -33.00 -5.07 6.93
CA SER A 195 -34.06 -5.00 7.93
C SER A 195 -35.35 -4.43 7.37
N VAL A 196 -35.27 -3.34 6.59
CA VAL A 196 -36.43 -2.77 5.89
C VAL A 196 -37.02 -3.78 4.89
N GLY A 197 -36.16 -4.47 4.12
CA GLY A 197 -36.57 -5.53 3.21
C GLY A 197 -37.33 -6.66 3.90
N ILE A 198 -36.89 -7.08 5.09
CA ILE A 198 -37.58 -8.10 5.91
C ILE A 198 -38.91 -7.56 6.42
N ALA A 199 -38.94 -6.33 6.97
CA ALA A 199 -40.14 -5.72 7.49
C ALA A 199 -41.25 -5.61 6.46
N VAL A 200 -40.92 -5.16 5.24
CA VAL A 200 -41.88 -5.05 4.12
C VAL A 200 -42.44 -6.42 3.69
N ARG A 201 -41.72 -7.52 3.96
CA ARG A 201 -42.11 -8.90 3.56
C ARG A 201 -42.52 -9.75 4.74
N LYS A 202 -42.83 -9.17 5.88
CA LYS A 202 -43.13 -9.90 7.11
C LYS A 202 -44.26 -10.91 6.94
N GLU A 203 -45.33 -10.55 6.23
CA GLU A 203 -46.49 -11.42 5.97
C GLU A 203 -46.12 -12.58 5.05
N GLU A 204 -45.42 -12.33 3.94
CA GLU A 204 -44.94 -13.36 3.01
C GLU A 204 -44.05 -14.37 3.74
N ILE A 205 -43.13 -13.89 4.58
CA ILE A 205 -42.23 -14.70 5.41
C ILE A 205 -43.02 -15.55 6.39
N GLY A 206 -44.03 -14.99 7.02
CA GLY A 206 -44.95 -15.71 7.93
C GLY A 206 -45.62 -16.87 7.22
N ILE A 207 -46.25 -16.62 6.07
CA ILE A 207 -46.88 -17.67 5.27
C ILE A 207 -45.90 -18.78 4.88
N MET A 208 -44.68 -18.41 4.42
CA MET A 208 -43.65 -19.39 4.07
C MET A 208 -43.29 -20.29 5.26
N LYS A 209 -43.19 -19.74 6.46
CA LYS A 209 -42.92 -20.52 7.68
C LYS A 209 -44.08 -21.42 8.06
N TYR A 210 -45.31 -20.95 7.93
CA TYR A 210 -46.50 -21.77 8.22
C TYR A 210 -46.60 -22.99 7.31
N ILE A 211 -46.21 -22.89 6.04
CA ILE A 211 -46.17 -24.02 5.11
C ILE A 211 -44.90 -24.89 5.19
N GLY A 212 -44.04 -24.62 6.21
CA GLY A 212 -42.86 -25.46 6.50
C GLY A 212 -41.57 -25.09 5.80
N ALA A 213 -41.43 -23.89 5.27
CA ALA A 213 -40.20 -23.44 4.66
C ALA A 213 -39.05 -23.37 5.71
N THR A 214 -37.87 -23.88 5.35
CA THR A 214 -36.69 -23.84 6.23
C THR A 214 -36.18 -22.41 6.36
N ASP A 215 -35.58 -22.10 7.52
CA ASP A 215 -34.95 -20.80 7.78
C ASP A 215 -33.90 -20.40 6.73
N ALA A 216 -33.14 -21.39 6.26
CA ALA A 216 -32.15 -21.20 5.21
C ALA A 216 -32.80 -20.73 3.87
N PHE A 217 -33.92 -21.28 3.52
CA PHE A 217 -34.67 -20.90 2.31
C PHE A 217 -35.23 -19.48 2.42
N VAL A 218 -35.74 -19.11 3.60
CA VAL A 218 -36.29 -17.77 3.85
C VAL A 218 -35.18 -16.70 3.86
N ARG A 219 -33.97 -17.04 4.36
CA ARG A 219 -32.82 -16.11 4.44
C ARG A 219 -32.12 -15.93 3.11
N ALA A 220 -32.11 -16.96 2.24
CA ALA A 220 -31.32 -16.96 1.00
C ALA A 220 -31.53 -15.73 0.08
N PRO A 221 -32.76 -15.23 -0.16
CA PRO A 221 -32.97 -14.05 -0.99
C PRO A 221 -32.32 -12.77 -0.43
N PHE A 222 -32.31 -12.59 0.90
CA PHE A 222 -31.69 -11.44 1.55
C PHE A 222 -30.16 -11.51 1.56
N LEU A 223 -29.59 -12.70 1.67
CA LEU A 223 -28.15 -12.91 1.53
C LEU A 223 -27.69 -12.60 0.10
N LEU A 224 -28.43 -13.06 -0.89
CA LEU A 224 -28.15 -12.73 -2.29
C LEU A 224 -28.33 -11.23 -2.59
N GLU A 225 -29.34 -10.59 -2.02
CA GLU A 225 -29.53 -9.14 -2.09
C GLU A 225 -28.27 -8.41 -1.59
N GLY A 226 -27.73 -8.80 -0.40
CA GLY A 226 -26.50 -8.24 0.14
C GLY A 226 -25.28 -8.46 -0.77
N ILE A 227 -25.12 -9.66 -1.34
CA ILE A 227 -24.05 -9.96 -2.30
C ILE A 227 -24.15 -9.06 -3.54
N VAL A 228 -25.34 -8.94 -4.14
CA VAL A 228 -25.56 -8.11 -5.34
C VAL A 228 -25.26 -6.63 -5.05
N LEU A 229 -25.75 -6.12 -3.93
CA LEU A 229 -25.43 -4.76 -3.48
C LEU A 229 -23.92 -4.58 -3.26
N GLY A 230 -23.27 -5.60 -2.69
CA GLY A 230 -21.83 -5.63 -2.47
C GLY A 230 -21.03 -5.59 -3.76
N VAL A 231 -21.39 -6.41 -4.72
CA VAL A 231 -20.73 -6.46 -6.05
C VAL A 231 -20.89 -5.13 -6.80
N ILE A 232 -22.13 -4.59 -6.85
CA ILE A 232 -22.39 -3.32 -7.55
C ILE A 232 -21.68 -2.17 -6.84
N GLY A 233 -21.78 -2.11 -5.49
CA GLY A 233 -21.12 -1.10 -4.68
C GLY A 233 -19.59 -1.13 -4.75
N ALA A 234 -19.00 -2.27 -5.10
CA ALA A 234 -17.55 -2.40 -5.30
C ALA A 234 -17.14 -2.14 -6.76
N ALA A 235 -17.89 -2.65 -7.72
CA ALA A 235 -17.51 -2.55 -9.13
C ALA A 235 -17.46 -1.09 -9.63
N ILE A 236 -18.44 -0.28 -9.25
CA ILE A 236 -18.53 1.12 -9.67
C ILE A 236 -17.29 1.92 -9.25
N PRO A 237 -16.92 1.96 -7.95
CA PRO A 237 -15.75 2.73 -7.52
C PRO A 237 -14.44 2.15 -8.04
N LEU A 238 -14.31 0.83 -8.20
CA LEU A 238 -13.11 0.24 -8.77
C LEU A 238 -12.88 0.71 -10.21
N VAL A 239 -13.93 0.78 -11.04
CA VAL A 239 -13.80 1.35 -12.39
C VAL A 239 -13.43 2.83 -12.32
N GLY A 240 -14.09 3.62 -11.46
CA GLY A 240 -13.77 5.04 -11.27
C GLY A 240 -12.33 5.28 -10.82
N LEU A 241 -11.84 4.48 -9.86
CA LEU A 241 -10.46 4.55 -9.36
C LEU A 241 -9.42 4.31 -10.45
N TYR A 242 -9.67 3.40 -11.39
CA TYR A 242 -8.77 3.16 -12.52
C TYR A 242 -8.50 4.44 -13.30
N PHE A 243 -9.55 5.17 -13.66
CA PHE A 243 -9.42 6.42 -14.39
C PHE A 243 -8.84 7.54 -13.52
N CYS A 244 -9.28 7.64 -12.26
CA CYS A 244 -8.78 8.65 -11.33
C CYS A 244 -7.28 8.46 -11.05
N TYR A 245 -6.81 7.24 -10.84
CA TYR A 245 -5.40 6.96 -10.60
C TYR A 245 -4.54 7.32 -11.81
N ASN A 246 -4.92 6.89 -13.01
CA ASN A 246 -4.21 7.24 -14.25
C ASN A 246 -4.15 8.75 -14.47
N ALA A 247 -5.27 9.43 -14.27
CA ALA A 247 -5.33 10.89 -14.42
C ALA A 247 -4.45 11.60 -13.39
N ALA A 248 -4.46 11.15 -12.13
CA ALA A 248 -3.65 11.72 -11.06
C ALA A 248 -2.15 11.55 -11.33
N VAL A 249 -1.71 10.33 -11.67
CA VAL A 249 -0.30 10.05 -12.00
C VAL A 249 0.16 10.88 -13.20
N SER A 250 -0.63 10.89 -14.28
CA SER A 250 -0.30 11.68 -15.47
C SER A 250 -0.22 13.18 -15.17
N TYR A 251 -1.13 13.70 -14.36
CA TYR A 251 -1.14 15.11 -13.95
C TYR A 251 0.11 15.47 -13.14
N ILE A 252 0.49 14.63 -12.17
CA ILE A 252 1.66 14.86 -11.31
C ILE A 252 2.93 14.82 -12.15
N LEU A 253 3.13 13.83 -13.01
CA LEU A 253 4.31 13.68 -13.84
C LEU A 253 4.45 14.85 -14.85
N ASN A 254 3.35 15.30 -15.45
CA ASN A 254 3.37 16.40 -16.40
C ASN A 254 3.61 17.77 -15.75
N LYS A 255 3.13 17.98 -14.53
CA LYS A 255 3.24 19.26 -13.83
C LYS A 255 4.57 19.44 -13.11
N PHE A 256 5.14 18.35 -12.63
CA PHE A 256 6.36 18.33 -11.83
C PHE A 256 7.48 17.56 -12.55
N ASN A 257 7.96 18.12 -13.68
CA ASN A 257 9.04 17.53 -14.49
C ASN A 257 10.32 17.21 -13.68
N VAL A 258 10.55 17.89 -12.55
CA VAL A 258 11.67 17.64 -11.64
C VAL A 258 11.52 16.29 -10.90
N LEU A 259 10.30 15.77 -10.78
CA LEU A 259 10.04 14.51 -10.10
C LEU A 259 10.18 13.27 -11.00
N THR A 260 10.29 13.45 -12.32
CA THR A 260 10.37 12.34 -13.29
C THR A 260 11.64 11.49 -13.19
N GLY A 261 12.65 11.94 -12.43
CA GLY A 261 13.87 11.18 -12.15
C GLY A 261 13.95 10.59 -10.72
N VAL A 262 13.11 11.08 -9.80
CA VAL A 262 13.18 10.73 -8.36
C VAL A 262 11.97 9.91 -7.91
N VAL A 263 10.80 10.12 -8.52
CA VAL A 263 9.56 9.45 -8.10
C VAL A 263 8.99 8.61 -9.24
N ASP A 264 9.15 7.30 -9.13
CA ASP A 264 8.48 6.34 -10.01
C ASP A 264 7.18 5.86 -9.35
N PHE A 265 6.06 6.29 -9.91
CA PHE A 265 4.76 5.79 -9.51
C PHE A 265 4.56 4.36 -9.99
N ILE A 266 3.93 3.53 -9.15
CA ILE A 266 3.58 2.16 -9.51
C ILE A 266 2.60 2.21 -10.69
N PRO A 267 2.82 1.43 -11.77
CA PRO A 267 1.88 1.36 -12.89
C PRO A 267 0.49 0.93 -12.41
N VAL A 268 -0.57 1.53 -12.96
CA VAL A 268 -1.97 1.25 -12.58
C VAL A 268 -2.29 -0.26 -12.60
N TRP A 269 -1.78 -0.97 -13.59
CA TRP A 269 -2.01 -2.41 -13.71
C TRP A 269 -1.48 -3.21 -12.53
N GLN A 270 -0.30 -2.86 -12.02
CA GLN A 270 0.32 -3.53 -10.89
C GLN A 270 -0.47 -3.30 -9.59
N ILE A 271 -0.95 -2.08 -9.35
CA ILE A 271 -1.85 -1.78 -8.23
C ILE A 271 -3.15 -2.55 -8.37
N TYR A 272 -3.71 -2.63 -9.58
CA TYR A 272 -5.00 -3.25 -9.82
C TYR A 272 -5.00 -4.77 -9.70
N GLN A 273 -3.88 -5.44 -9.94
CA GLN A 273 -3.76 -6.88 -9.67
C GLN A 273 -4.12 -7.24 -8.23
N THR A 274 -3.82 -6.36 -7.29
CA THR A 274 -4.10 -6.56 -5.86
C THR A 274 -5.38 -5.85 -5.42
N LEU A 275 -5.59 -4.62 -5.86
CA LEU A 275 -6.74 -3.79 -5.46
C LEU A 275 -8.08 -4.38 -5.93
N LEU A 276 -8.16 -4.90 -7.15
CA LEU A 276 -9.41 -5.40 -7.72
C LEU A 276 -9.94 -6.62 -6.95
N PRO A 277 -9.17 -7.71 -6.73
CA PRO A 277 -9.67 -8.85 -5.98
C PRO A 277 -9.98 -8.50 -4.50
N ILE A 278 -9.16 -7.66 -3.86
CA ILE A 278 -9.40 -7.22 -2.48
C ILE A 278 -10.67 -6.36 -2.41
N GLY A 279 -10.83 -5.38 -3.31
CA GLY A 279 -11.99 -4.50 -3.32
C GLY A 279 -13.30 -5.27 -3.58
N LEU A 280 -13.31 -6.23 -4.50
CA LEU A 280 -14.46 -7.11 -4.72
C LEU A 280 -14.74 -8.03 -3.52
N ALA A 281 -13.69 -8.61 -2.92
CA ALA A 281 -13.83 -9.45 -1.73
C ALA A 281 -14.40 -8.65 -0.54
N LEU A 282 -13.94 -7.41 -0.34
CA LEU A 282 -14.48 -6.51 0.67
C LEU A 282 -15.96 -6.18 0.40
N GLY A 283 -16.33 -5.80 -0.83
CA GLY A 283 -17.72 -5.49 -1.17
C GLY A 283 -18.66 -6.68 -0.93
N ILE A 284 -18.30 -7.87 -1.42
CA ILE A 284 -19.04 -9.10 -1.20
C ILE A 284 -19.08 -9.46 0.29
N GLY A 285 -17.95 -9.38 0.98
CA GLY A 285 -17.83 -9.66 2.41
C GLY A 285 -18.73 -8.76 3.26
N ILE A 286 -18.72 -7.45 3.02
CA ILE A 286 -19.58 -6.48 3.71
C ILE A 286 -21.05 -6.81 3.45
N GLY A 287 -21.41 -7.07 2.19
CA GLY A 287 -22.76 -7.44 1.79
C GLY A 287 -23.27 -8.71 2.47
N LEU A 288 -22.42 -9.76 2.51
CA LEU A 288 -22.72 -11.01 3.18
C LEU A 288 -22.84 -10.86 4.70
N ILE A 289 -21.87 -10.21 5.32
CA ILE A 289 -21.83 -10.03 6.78
C ILE A 289 -23.03 -9.23 7.25
N GLY A 290 -23.29 -8.07 6.62
CA GLY A 290 -24.41 -7.22 6.98
C GLY A 290 -25.77 -7.91 6.85
N SER A 291 -26.00 -8.60 5.73
CA SER A 291 -27.25 -9.34 5.50
C SER A 291 -27.36 -10.59 6.39
N PHE A 292 -26.27 -11.29 6.67
CA PHE A 292 -26.27 -12.47 7.54
C PHE A 292 -26.65 -12.11 8.99
N PHE A 293 -26.01 -11.13 9.58
CA PHE A 293 -26.31 -10.71 10.95
C PHE A 293 -27.74 -10.20 11.06
N THR A 294 -28.21 -9.42 10.10
CA THR A 294 -29.55 -8.88 10.11
C THR A 294 -30.62 -9.96 9.98
N THR A 295 -30.47 -10.87 9.02
CA THR A 295 -31.41 -11.97 8.85
C THR A 295 -31.45 -12.90 10.07
N ARG A 296 -30.30 -13.15 10.69
CA ARG A 296 -30.24 -13.95 11.93
C ARG A 296 -30.97 -13.27 13.10
N LYS A 297 -30.90 -11.94 13.20
CA LYS A 297 -31.54 -11.18 14.28
C LYS A 297 -33.07 -11.07 14.08
N HIS A 298 -33.52 -10.79 12.87
CA HIS A 298 -34.91 -10.42 12.60
C HIS A 298 -35.79 -11.61 12.14
N LEU A 299 -35.22 -12.74 11.75
CA LEU A 299 -35.95 -13.96 11.35
C LEU A 299 -35.97 -15.03 12.45
N ARG A 300 -35.46 -14.73 13.65
CA ARG A 300 -35.71 -15.53 14.84
C ARG A 300 -37.12 -15.17 15.36
N VAL A 301 -38.13 -15.91 14.90
CA VAL A 301 -39.46 -15.97 15.48
C VAL A 301 -39.70 -17.40 15.85
#